data_90cdbaa5429934cff6b198656ba632c7
#
_entry.id   90cdbaa5429934cff6b198656ba632c7
#
_cell.length_a   1.000
_cell.length_b   1.000
_cell.length_c   1.000
_cell.angle_alpha   90.00
_cell.angle_beta   90.00
_cell.angle_gamma   90.00
#
_symmetry.space_group_name_H-M   'P 1'
#
loop_
_entity.id
_entity.type
_entity.pdbx_description
1 polymer ?
#
loop_
_entity_poly.entity_id
_entity_poly.type
_entity_poly.pdbx_seq_one_letter_code
_entity_poly.pdbx_strand_id
1 'polypeptide(L)'
;MLKRFGLFGLFCALLLVSGAQAQYPVLDMLAQRVIEKYQTSSCEQLWEQKGKPKSPREQEAVQMLRNDPQMATAFINQVAAPIVNKMFQCGMIP
;
A
#
# COMPACT_ATOMS: atom_id res chain seq x y z
N MET A 1 -1.30 42.32 -9.61
CA MET A 1 -2.18 41.43 -10.38
C MET A 1 -1.51 40.15 -10.82
N LEU A 2 -0.29 40.23 -11.34
CA LEU A 2 0.45 39.03 -11.76
C LEU A 2 0.71 38.04 -10.63
N LYS A 3 0.92 38.53 -9.40
CA LYS A 3 1.16 37.70 -8.24
C LYS A 3 -0.04 36.81 -7.88
N ARG A 4 -1.24 37.29 -8.17
CA ARG A 4 -2.47 36.50 -7.90
C ARG A 4 -2.59 35.31 -8.82
N PHE A 5 -2.17 35.45 -10.06
CA PHE A 5 -2.20 34.33 -11.01
C PHE A 5 -1.22 33.25 -10.65
N GLY A 6 -0.02 33.61 -10.18
CA GLY A 6 0.98 32.65 -9.75
C GLY A 6 0.50 31.83 -8.55
N LEU A 7 -0.10 32.49 -7.57
CA LEU A 7 -0.67 31.80 -6.40
C LEU A 7 -1.80 30.85 -6.79
N PHE A 8 -2.63 31.27 -7.72
CA PHE A 8 -3.75 30.44 -8.18
C PHE A 8 -3.25 29.20 -8.89
N GLY A 9 -2.21 29.34 -9.73
CA GLY A 9 -1.62 28.19 -10.41
C GLY A 9 -1.01 27.17 -9.45
N LEU A 10 -0.32 27.65 -8.41
CA LEU A 10 0.23 26.76 -7.38
C LEU A 10 -0.86 26.01 -6.63
N PHE A 11 -1.96 26.67 -6.32
CA PHE A 11 -3.07 26.07 -5.63
C PHE A 11 -3.70 24.94 -6.45
N CYS A 12 -3.87 25.15 -7.75
CA CYS A 12 -4.38 24.11 -8.65
C CYS A 12 -3.48 22.89 -8.71
N ALA A 13 -2.16 23.10 -8.75
CA ALA A 13 -1.19 22.00 -8.76
C ALA A 13 -1.30 21.16 -7.49
N LEU A 14 -1.44 21.80 -6.34
CA LEU A 14 -1.59 21.09 -5.06
C LEU A 14 -2.87 20.27 -5.04
N LEU A 15 -3.96 20.80 -5.57
CA LEU A 15 -5.24 20.08 -5.63
C LEU A 15 -5.12 18.83 -6.50
N LEU A 16 -4.43 18.91 -7.62
CA LEU A 16 -4.22 17.76 -8.51
C LEU A 16 -3.44 16.66 -7.80
N VAL A 17 -2.39 17.00 -7.06
CA VAL A 17 -1.62 16.01 -6.30
C VAL A 17 -2.48 15.37 -5.23
N SER A 18 -3.25 16.15 -4.50
CA SER A 18 -4.15 15.62 -3.47
C SER A 18 -5.22 14.70 -4.06
N GLY A 19 -5.78 15.07 -5.22
CA GLY A 19 -6.76 14.25 -5.90
C GLY A 19 -6.20 12.89 -6.33
N ALA A 20 -4.96 12.86 -6.82
CA ALA A 20 -4.31 11.62 -7.20
C ALA A 20 -4.09 10.69 -6.02
N GLN A 21 -3.72 11.23 -4.85
CA GLN A 21 -3.51 10.44 -3.64
C GLN A 21 -4.80 9.92 -3.04
N ALA A 22 -5.90 10.64 -3.21
CA ALA A 22 -7.20 10.27 -2.65
C ALA A 22 -7.94 9.23 -3.49
N GLN A 23 -7.36 8.74 -4.58
CA GLN A 23 -8.03 7.86 -5.53
C GLN A 23 -8.42 6.51 -4.92
N TYR A 24 -7.68 5.99 -3.93
CA TYR A 24 -7.90 4.68 -3.35
C TYR A 24 -7.89 4.73 -1.82
N PRO A 25 -8.90 5.35 -1.17
CA PRO A 25 -8.89 5.44 0.29
C PRO A 25 -9.01 4.09 1.01
N VAL A 26 -9.80 3.17 0.46
CA VAL A 26 -9.94 1.81 1.02
C VAL A 26 -8.62 1.05 0.88
N LEU A 27 -7.94 1.24 -0.22
CA LEU A 27 -6.65 0.63 -0.47
C LEU A 27 -5.59 1.09 0.54
N ASP A 28 -5.60 2.37 0.88
CA ASP A 28 -4.69 2.92 1.87
C ASP A 28 -4.89 2.26 3.23
N MET A 29 -6.12 2.06 3.64
CA MET A 29 -6.44 1.37 4.90
C MET A 29 -5.94 -0.06 4.88
N LEU A 30 -6.14 -0.77 3.78
CA LEU A 30 -5.68 -2.14 3.63
C LEU A 30 -4.16 -2.21 3.66
N ALA A 31 -3.48 -1.29 2.97
CA ALA A 31 -2.03 -1.21 2.97
C ALA A 31 -1.47 -0.99 4.37
N GLN A 32 -2.08 -0.09 5.15
CA GLN A 32 -1.66 0.17 6.51
C GLN A 32 -1.77 -1.07 7.40
N ARG A 33 -2.83 -1.85 7.24
CA ARG A 33 -3.00 -3.10 8.00
C ARG A 33 -1.94 -4.12 7.64
N VAL A 34 -1.61 -4.24 6.37
CA VAL A 34 -0.58 -5.16 5.91
C VAL A 34 0.79 -4.74 6.46
N ILE A 35 1.11 -3.46 6.37
CA ILE A 35 2.36 -2.92 6.89
C ILE A 35 2.48 -3.17 8.39
N GLU A 36 1.44 -2.87 9.15
CA GLU A 36 1.41 -3.08 10.58
C GLU A 36 1.60 -4.56 10.94
N LYS A 37 0.93 -5.44 10.21
CA LYS A 37 1.07 -6.88 10.41
C LYS A 37 2.52 -7.34 10.25
N TYR A 38 3.18 -6.89 9.21
CA TYR A 38 4.57 -7.27 8.97
C TYR A 38 5.53 -6.65 9.99
N GLN A 39 5.26 -5.43 10.44
CA GLN A 39 6.09 -4.77 11.44
C GLN A 39 5.97 -5.39 12.83
N THR A 40 4.78 -5.86 13.20
CA THR A 40 4.50 -6.40 14.53
C THR A 40 4.63 -7.91 14.64
N SER A 41 4.63 -8.64 13.51
CA SER A 41 4.76 -10.10 13.53
C SER A 41 6.21 -10.51 13.73
N SER A 42 6.42 -11.61 14.46
CA SER A 42 7.73 -12.24 14.55
C SER A 42 8.05 -13.01 13.28
N CYS A 43 9.33 -13.34 13.10
CA CYS A 43 9.73 -14.16 11.96
C CYS A 43 9.05 -15.53 11.98
N GLU A 44 8.89 -16.12 13.16
CA GLU A 44 8.22 -17.40 13.32
C GLU A 44 6.76 -17.33 12.89
N GLN A 45 6.06 -16.27 13.28
CA GLN A 45 4.67 -16.06 12.89
C GLN A 45 4.52 -15.92 11.38
N LEU A 46 5.44 -15.23 10.73
CA LEU A 46 5.42 -15.09 9.28
C LEU A 46 5.66 -16.41 8.57
N TRP A 47 6.57 -17.24 9.08
CA TRP A 47 6.83 -18.57 8.54
C TRP A 47 5.59 -19.47 8.66
N GLU A 48 4.92 -19.43 9.81
CA GLU A 48 3.70 -20.19 10.03
C GLU A 48 2.58 -19.77 9.06
N GLN A 49 2.42 -18.47 8.88
CA GLN A 49 1.36 -17.93 7.99
C GLN A 49 1.58 -18.31 6.53
N LYS A 50 2.82 -18.48 6.12
CA LYS A 50 3.14 -18.84 4.75
C LYS A 50 2.51 -20.17 4.33
N GLY A 51 2.36 -21.10 5.26
CA GLY A 51 1.78 -22.40 4.99
C GLY A 51 0.27 -22.48 5.17
N LYS A 52 -0.36 -21.41 5.68
CA LYS A 52 -1.78 -21.40 5.96
C LYS A 52 -2.58 -20.84 4.79
N PRO A 53 -3.81 -21.36 4.55
CA PRO A 53 -4.68 -20.77 3.55
C PRO A 53 -5.10 -19.36 3.95
N LYS A 54 -5.32 -18.51 2.96
CA LYS A 54 -5.76 -17.13 3.20
C LYS A 54 -7.19 -17.12 3.72
N SER A 55 -7.49 -16.18 4.62
CA SER A 55 -8.86 -15.97 5.08
C SER A 55 -9.75 -15.53 3.92
N PRO A 56 -11.08 -15.70 4.04
CA PRO A 56 -12.00 -15.23 3.00
C PRO A 56 -11.82 -13.75 2.67
N ARG A 57 -11.54 -12.94 3.68
CA ARG A 57 -11.32 -11.50 3.51
C ARG A 57 -10.06 -11.20 2.70
N GLU A 58 -8.99 -11.94 2.98
CA GLU A 58 -7.74 -11.81 2.21
C GLU A 58 -7.92 -12.27 0.78
N GLN A 59 -8.64 -13.37 0.56
CA GLN A 59 -8.93 -13.86 -0.79
C GLN A 59 -9.71 -12.85 -1.59
N GLU A 60 -10.70 -12.19 -0.97
CA GLU A 60 -11.50 -11.17 -1.61
C GLU A 60 -10.65 -9.96 -1.99
N ALA A 61 -9.76 -9.52 -1.11
CA ALA A 61 -8.85 -8.43 -1.39
C ALA A 61 -7.92 -8.76 -2.55
N VAL A 62 -7.37 -9.97 -2.59
CA VAL A 62 -6.50 -10.42 -3.68
C VAL A 62 -7.26 -10.42 -5.00
N GLN A 63 -8.52 -10.87 -5.01
CA GLN A 63 -9.35 -10.86 -6.21
C GLN A 63 -9.56 -9.45 -6.74
N MET A 64 -9.86 -8.50 -5.85
CA MET A 64 -10.00 -7.10 -6.22
C MET A 64 -8.74 -6.57 -6.90
N LEU A 65 -7.57 -6.87 -6.32
CA LEU A 65 -6.30 -6.41 -6.85
C LEU A 65 -5.99 -7.04 -8.20
N ARG A 66 -6.30 -8.32 -8.37
CA ARG A 66 -6.09 -9.01 -9.65
C ARG A 66 -6.95 -8.44 -10.76
N ASN A 67 -8.15 -7.98 -10.43
CA ASN A 67 -9.08 -7.43 -11.41
C ASN A 67 -8.77 -5.98 -11.78
N ASP A 68 -7.91 -5.30 -11.04
CA ASP A 68 -7.55 -3.90 -11.29
C ASP A 68 -6.02 -3.74 -11.20
N PRO A 69 -5.32 -3.81 -12.35
CA PRO A 69 -3.85 -3.68 -12.36
C PRO A 69 -3.33 -2.36 -11.81
N GLN A 70 -4.04 -1.27 -12.00
CA GLN A 70 -3.62 0.04 -11.47
C GLN A 70 -3.73 0.06 -9.95
N MET A 71 -4.79 -0.48 -9.41
CA MET A 71 -4.97 -0.61 -7.97
C MET A 71 -3.90 -1.52 -7.37
N ALA A 72 -3.61 -2.63 -8.02
CA ALA A 72 -2.57 -3.56 -7.59
C ALA A 72 -1.20 -2.88 -7.51
N THR A 73 -0.84 -2.11 -8.53
CA THR A 73 0.42 -1.38 -8.56
C THR A 73 0.50 -0.36 -7.43
N ALA A 74 -0.57 0.40 -7.21
CA ALA A 74 -0.62 1.37 -6.12
C ALA A 74 -0.46 0.71 -4.76
N PHE A 75 -1.12 -0.43 -4.55
CA PHE A 75 -1.00 -1.19 -3.32
C PHE A 75 0.42 -1.72 -3.10
N ILE A 76 0.99 -2.34 -4.11
CA ILE A 76 2.35 -2.90 -4.04
C ILE A 76 3.36 -1.80 -3.72
N ASN A 77 3.23 -0.62 -4.34
CA ASN A 77 4.13 0.49 -4.08
C ASN A 77 4.09 0.95 -2.62
N GLN A 78 2.95 0.83 -1.96
CA GLN A 78 2.83 1.21 -0.56
C GLN A 78 3.43 0.17 0.39
N VAL A 79 3.25 -1.12 0.10
CA VAL A 79 3.60 -2.19 1.04
C VAL A 79 4.95 -2.84 0.76
N ALA A 80 5.52 -2.61 -0.41
CA ALA A 80 6.73 -3.32 -0.85
C ALA A 80 7.90 -3.13 0.11
N ALA A 81 8.25 -1.90 0.45
CA ALA A 81 9.41 -1.64 1.30
C ALA A 81 9.26 -2.25 2.70
N PRO A 82 8.17 -2.04 3.43
CA PRO A 82 7.99 -2.67 4.73
C PRO A 82 8.03 -4.20 4.68
N ILE A 83 7.39 -4.79 3.69
CA ILE A 83 7.36 -6.26 3.53
C ILE A 83 8.76 -6.78 3.22
N VAL A 84 9.43 -6.20 2.24
CA VAL A 84 10.77 -6.64 1.83
C VAL A 84 11.76 -6.47 2.96
N ASN A 85 11.72 -5.37 3.69
CA ASN A 85 12.59 -5.15 4.83
C ASN A 85 12.39 -6.22 5.90
N LYS A 86 11.16 -6.57 6.20
CA LYS A 86 10.86 -7.61 7.18
C LYS A 86 11.32 -8.98 6.70
N MET A 87 11.06 -9.31 5.45
CA MET A 87 11.49 -10.57 4.86
C MET A 87 13.00 -10.71 4.86
N PHE A 88 13.71 -9.62 4.58
CA PHE A 88 15.17 -9.60 4.65
C PHE A 88 15.66 -9.86 6.06
N GLN A 89 15.09 -9.20 7.06
CA GLN A 89 15.41 -9.39 8.47
C GLN A 89 15.20 -10.83 8.93
N CYS A 90 14.17 -11.48 8.38
CA CYS A 90 13.81 -12.85 8.75
C CYS A 90 14.54 -13.91 7.91
N GLY A 91 15.41 -13.50 7.00
CA GLY A 91 16.16 -14.43 6.17
C GLY A 91 15.30 -15.12 5.10
N MET A 92 14.18 -14.54 4.74
CA MET A 92 13.27 -15.11 3.72
C MET A 92 13.70 -14.78 2.29
N ILE A 93 14.56 -13.78 2.14
CA ILE A 93 15.16 -13.42 0.84
C ILE A 93 16.66 -13.30 1.01
N PRO A 94 17.42 -13.69 -0.03
CA PRO A 94 18.88 -13.65 0.02
C PRO A 94 19.44 -12.25 0.11
#